data_b9cc4a2eeab93f384c1ae93f33712b36
#
_entry.id   b9cc4a2eeab93f384c1ae93f33712b36
#
_cell.length_a   1.000
_cell.length_b   1.000
_cell.length_c   1.000
_cell.angle_alpha   90.00
_cell.angle_beta   90.00
_cell.angle_gamma   90.00
#
_symmetry.space_group_name_H-M   'P 1'
#
loop_
_entity.id
_entity.type
_entity.pdbx_description
1 polymer ?
#
loop_
_entity_poly.entity_id
_entity_poly.type
_entity_poly.pdbx_seq_one_letter_code
_entity_poly.pdbx_strand_id
1 'polypeptide(L)'
;VVLHPFTLSLARMTPWAYAKSLMRDCIQPAAVVIGDDHRFGRNRAGNFSTLVTLGEALGFQVEALDAHRVEDVRVSSTKVRQALRQGNVDEANKWLSVPYPTSGRVVHGNAVGRDLGFPTANLELDEPLKLLPAQGVYAVWCQTPDNQWHPAMANVGTRPTFHDGSSPSLEVHL
;
A
#
# COMPACT_ATOMS: atom_id res chain seq x y z
N VAL A 1 -5.43 13.83 7.80
CA VAL A 1 -4.22 13.54 7.00
C VAL A 1 -3.69 14.86 6.45
N VAL A 2 -2.37 15.10 6.59
CA VAL A 2 -1.68 16.27 6.02
C VAL A 2 -0.87 15.79 4.82
N LEU A 3 -1.18 16.31 3.64
CA LEU A 3 -0.42 16.07 2.42
C LEU A 3 0.53 17.24 2.19
N HIS A 4 1.82 16.98 2.22
CA HIS A 4 2.85 18.00 1.99
C HIS A 4 3.67 17.64 0.73
N PRO A 5 3.81 18.56 -0.25
CA PRO A 5 4.61 18.30 -1.45
C PRO A 5 6.07 18.00 -1.09
N PHE A 6 6.61 16.91 -1.62
CA PHE A 6 8.02 16.56 -1.43
C PHE A 6 8.90 17.35 -2.43
N THR A 7 9.31 18.53 -2.00
CA THR A 7 10.11 19.44 -2.81
C THR A 7 11.62 19.31 -2.52
N LEU A 8 12.46 19.86 -3.41
CA LEU A 8 13.91 19.93 -3.18
C LEU A 8 14.27 20.72 -1.92
N SER A 9 13.50 21.76 -1.58
CA SER A 9 13.70 22.51 -0.34
C SER A 9 13.46 21.63 0.89
N LEU A 10 12.34 20.87 0.89
CA LEU A 10 12.04 19.91 1.96
C LEU A 10 13.13 18.83 2.08
N ALA A 11 13.55 18.26 0.94
CA ALA A 11 14.58 17.21 0.92
C ALA A 11 15.96 17.68 1.45
N ARG A 12 16.24 18.99 1.37
CA ARG A 12 17.48 19.60 1.87
C ARG A 12 17.41 20.05 3.33
N MET A 13 16.27 20.00 3.98
CA MET A 13 16.13 20.39 5.39
C MET A 13 16.96 19.49 6.31
N THR A 14 17.71 20.09 7.23
CA THR A 14 18.35 19.35 8.32
C THR A 14 17.28 18.74 9.24
N PRO A 15 17.60 17.71 10.04
CA PRO A 15 16.66 17.16 11.01
C PRO A 15 16.06 18.22 11.95
N TRP A 16 16.87 19.17 12.41
CA TRP A 16 16.41 20.30 13.22
C TRP A 16 15.41 21.19 12.47
N ALA A 17 15.76 21.63 11.27
CA ALA A 17 14.90 22.51 10.47
C ALA A 17 13.56 21.84 10.13
N TYR A 18 13.60 20.53 9.82
CA TYR A 18 12.41 19.72 9.57
C TYR A 18 11.50 19.66 10.81
N ALA A 19 12.04 19.27 11.97
CA ALA A 19 11.27 19.16 13.21
C ALA A 19 10.74 20.52 13.66
N LYS A 20 11.54 21.58 13.57
CA LYS A 20 11.11 22.92 13.96
C LYS A 20 10.01 23.44 13.05
N SER A 21 10.21 23.47 11.72
CA SER A 21 9.27 24.12 10.80
C SER A 21 8.00 23.33 10.60
N LEU A 22 8.08 21.99 10.44
CA LEU A 22 6.88 21.20 10.17
C LEU A 22 6.20 20.73 11.45
N MET A 23 6.96 20.22 12.43
CA MET A 23 6.32 19.68 13.63
C MET A 23 5.93 20.80 14.60
N ARG A 24 6.90 21.61 15.06
CA ARG A 24 6.59 22.62 16.05
C ARG A 24 5.77 23.79 15.51
N ASP A 25 6.22 24.41 14.38
CA ASP A 25 5.66 25.67 13.92
C ASP A 25 4.34 25.48 13.13
N CYS A 26 4.17 24.32 12.41
CA CYS A 26 2.98 24.04 11.62
C CYS A 26 2.00 23.07 12.29
N ILE A 27 2.45 21.85 12.64
CA ILE A 27 1.55 20.77 13.11
C ILE A 27 1.25 20.88 14.60
N GLN A 28 2.25 21.23 15.40
CA GLN A 28 2.17 21.34 16.87
C GLN A 28 1.68 20.05 17.55
N PRO A 29 2.29 18.88 17.27
CA PRO A 29 1.84 17.63 17.84
C PRO A 29 2.13 17.58 19.33
N ALA A 30 1.23 16.98 20.12
CA ALA A 30 1.52 16.62 21.51
C ALA A 30 2.51 15.45 21.58
N ALA A 31 2.36 14.48 20.66
CA ALA A 31 3.26 13.34 20.52
C ALA A 31 3.48 12.98 19.04
N VAL A 32 4.66 12.45 18.74
CA VAL A 32 5.05 11.94 17.43
C VAL A 32 5.36 10.46 17.58
N VAL A 33 4.63 9.61 16.86
CA VAL A 33 4.83 8.16 16.85
C VAL A 33 5.49 7.76 15.54
N ILE A 34 6.64 7.07 15.60
CA ILE A 34 7.37 6.62 14.41
C ILE A 34 7.83 5.17 14.53
N GLY A 35 8.05 4.51 13.40
CA GLY A 35 8.73 3.20 13.41
C GLY A 35 10.19 3.31 13.84
N ASP A 36 10.73 2.25 14.41
CA ASP A 36 12.12 2.16 14.90
C ASP A 36 13.18 2.43 13.82
N ASP A 37 12.87 2.15 12.55
CA ASP A 37 13.77 2.38 11.41
C ASP A 37 13.52 3.70 10.67
N HIS A 38 12.64 4.54 11.19
CA HIS A 38 12.33 5.81 10.55
C HIS A 38 13.57 6.71 10.42
N ARG A 39 13.72 7.32 9.24
CA ARG A 39 14.79 8.28 8.94
C ARG A 39 14.19 9.52 8.29
N PHE A 40 14.66 10.70 8.70
CA PHE A 40 14.16 11.97 8.19
C PHE A 40 15.28 13.00 8.04
N GLY A 41 14.95 14.12 7.39
CA GLY A 41 15.90 15.19 7.11
C GLY A 41 16.90 14.84 6.01
N ARG A 42 17.71 15.83 5.63
CA ARG A 42 18.71 15.70 4.57
C ARG A 42 19.62 14.50 4.79
N ASN A 43 19.81 13.71 3.75
CA ASN A 43 20.64 12.49 3.74
C ASN A 43 20.20 11.47 4.79
N ARG A 44 18.92 11.49 5.22
CA ARG A 44 18.39 10.58 6.24
C ARG A 44 19.14 10.66 7.58
N ALA A 45 19.70 11.84 7.90
CA ALA A 45 20.56 12.04 9.08
C ALA A 45 19.79 11.97 10.40
N GLY A 46 18.48 12.25 10.41
CA GLY A 46 17.62 12.10 11.58
C GLY A 46 17.17 10.65 11.79
N ASN A 47 17.16 10.18 13.02
CA ASN A 47 16.64 8.89 13.47
C ASN A 47 15.79 9.07 14.73
N PHE A 48 15.36 7.96 15.35
CA PHE A 48 14.54 7.98 16.55
C PHE A 48 15.21 8.78 17.69
N SER A 49 16.45 8.50 18.05
CA SER A 49 17.16 9.21 19.13
C SER A 49 17.31 10.71 18.82
N THR A 50 17.60 11.06 17.56
CA THR A 50 17.62 12.46 17.12
C THR A 50 16.26 13.12 17.34
N LEU A 51 15.15 12.43 17.01
CA LEU A 51 13.81 13.00 17.17
C LEU A 51 13.43 13.17 18.64
N VAL A 52 13.84 12.25 19.53
CA VAL A 52 13.65 12.37 20.99
C VAL A 52 14.31 13.64 21.50
N THR A 53 15.58 13.86 21.20
CA THR A 53 16.30 15.10 21.61
C THR A 53 15.64 16.35 21.05
N LEU A 54 15.13 16.29 19.80
CA LEU A 54 14.41 17.41 19.19
C LEU A 54 13.04 17.63 19.86
N GLY A 55 12.35 16.55 20.22
CA GLY A 55 11.08 16.61 20.94
C GLY A 55 11.20 17.30 22.29
N GLU A 56 12.22 16.93 23.07
CA GLU A 56 12.54 17.58 24.34
C GLU A 56 12.79 19.09 24.16
N ALA A 57 13.56 19.47 23.13
CA ALA A 57 13.88 20.86 22.85
C ALA A 57 12.69 21.66 22.28
N LEU A 58 11.79 21.03 21.55
CA LEU A 58 10.70 21.68 20.83
C LEU A 58 9.32 21.49 21.49
N GLY A 59 9.21 20.70 22.56
CA GLY A 59 8.02 20.57 23.39
C GLY A 59 7.01 19.53 22.88
N PHE A 60 7.46 18.40 22.30
CA PHE A 60 6.59 17.28 21.96
C PHE A 60 7.20 15.94 22.39
N GLN A 61 6.35 14.97 22.70
CA GLN A 61 6.76 13.60 23.04
C GLN A 61 7.10 12.79 21.78
N VAL A 62 7.97 11.79 21.94
CA VAL A 62 8.34 10.88 20.82
C VAL A 62 8.24 9.45 21.31
N GLU A 63 7.50 8.63 20.56
CA GLU A 63 7.28 7.22 20.83
C GLU A 63 7.75 6.38 19.63
N ALA A 64 8.40 5.25 19.90
CA ALA A 64 8.74 4.28 18.87
C ALA A 64 7.68 3.18 18.82
N LEU A 65 7.26 2.81 17.60
CA LEU A 65 6.56 1.56 17.38
C LEU A 65 7.57 0.48 17.03
N ASP A 66 7.50 -0.61 17.77
CA ASP A 66 8.27 -1.80 17.45
C ASP A 66 7.89 -2.35 16.08
N ALA A 67 8.88 -2.92 15.39
CA ALA A 67 8.62 -3.55 14.10
C ALA A 67 7.64 -4.71 14.25
N HIS A 68 6.57 -4.68 13.47
CA HIS A 68 5.66 -5.82 13.39
C HIS A 68 6.39 -7.05 12.85
N ARG A 69 6.32 -8.17 13.58
CA ARG A 69 6.93 -9.44 13.20
C ARG A 69 5.86 -10.52 13.09
N VAL A 70 5.99 -11.33 12.06
CA VAL A 70 5.20 -12.54 11.86
C VAL A 70 6.18 -13.69 11.65
N GLU A 71 6.10 -14.74 12.47
CA GLU A 71 7.01 -15.91 12.41
C GLU A 71 8.50 -15.46 12.34
N ASP A 72 8.92 -14.55 13.23
CA ASP A 72 10.27 -13.94 13.29
C ASP A 72 10.68 -13.09 12.07
N VAL A 73 9.84 -12.98 11.07
CA VAL A 73 10.07 -12.13 9.92
C VAL A 73 9.60 -10.70 10.22
N ARG A 74 10.51 -9.74 10.15
CA ARG A 74 10.13 -8.32 10.18
C ARG A 74 9.31 -7.97 8.95
N VAL A 75 8.06 -7.56 9.15
CA VAL A 75 7.16 -7.15 8.08
C VAL A 75 7.56 -5.77 7.56
N SER A 76 7.52 -5.59 6.25
CA SER A 76 7.71 -4.30 5.59
C SER A 76 6.89 -4.23 4.30
N SER A 77 6.53 -3.01 3.89
CA SER A 77 5.84 -2.79 2.62
C SER A 77 6.60 -3.35 1.40
N THR A 78 7.93 -3.36 1.47
CA THR A 78 8.78 -3.92 0.40
C THR A 78 8.58 -5.43 0.28
N LYS A 79 8.58 -6.15 1.40
CA LYS A 79 8.35 -7.61 1.43
C LYS A 79 6.94 -7.96 0.95
N VAL A 80 5.92 -7.26 1.45
CA VAL A 80 4.53 -7.47 1.01
C VAL A 80 4.40 -7.27 -0.50
N ARG A 81 4.95 -6.18 -1.05
CA ARG A 81 4.92 -5.95 -2.50
C ARG A 81 5.69 -7.01 -3.28
N GLN A 82 6.79 -7.50 -2.74
CA GLN A 82 7.57 -8.57 -3.38
C GLN A 82 6.77 -9.87 -3.43
N ALA A 83 6.14 -10.28 -2.33
CA ALA A 83 5.28 -11.46 -2.28
C ALA A 83 4.13 -11.36 -3.30
N LEU A 84 3.45 -10.21 -3.37
CA LEU A 84 2.39 -9.97 -4.36
C LEU A 84 2.92 -10.08 -5.81
N ARG A 85 4.07 -9.48 -6.12
CA ARG A 85 4.68 -9.59 -7.47
C ARG A 85 5.10 -11.00 -7.85
N GLN A 86 5.30 -11.87 -6.87
CA GLN A 86 5.61 -13.29 -7.07
C GLN A 86 4.37 -14.18 -7.06
N GLY A 87 3.18 -13.63 -6.82
CA GLY A 87 1.94 -14.38 -6.70
C GLY A 87 1.72 -15.06 -5.35
N ASN A 88 2.63 -14.86 -4.39
CA ASN A 88 2.56 -15.43 -3.04
C ASN A 88 1.57 -14.64 -2.16
N VAL A 89 0.28 -14.68 -2.53
CA VAL A 89 -0.77 -13.90 -1.86
C VAL A 89 -0.97 -14.36 -0.42
N ASP A 90 -0.84 -15.65 -0.14
CA ASP A 90 -0.97 -16.19 1.21
C ASP A 90 0.09 -15.63 2.16
N GLU A 91 1.32 -15.50 1.70
CA GLU A 91 2.39 -14.89 2.48
C GLU A 91 2.16 -13.39 2.70
N ALA A 92 1.71 -12.68 1.67
CA ALA A 92 1.33 -11.28 1.81
C ALA A 92 0.20 -11.08 2.82
N ASN A 93 -0.83 -11.94 2.80
CA ASN A 93 -1.96 -11.92 3.72
C ASN A 93 -1.53 -12.20 5.17
N LYS A 94 -0.62 -13.15 5.40
CA LYS A 94 -0.04 -13.40 6.72
C LYS A 94 0.62 -12.15 7.28
N TRP A 95 1.44 -11.47 6.48
CA TRP A 95 2.13 -10.25 6.91
C TRP A 95 1.20 -9.06 7.10
N LEU A 96 0.13 -8.97 6.33
CA LEU A 96 -0.89 -7.93 6.47
C LEU A 96 -1.88 -8.21 7.59
N SER A 97 -1.95 -9.45 8.08
CA SER A 97 -2.95 -9.97 9.03
C SER A 97 -4.40 -9.86 8.52
N VAL A 98 -4.58 -9.57 7.25
CA VAL A 98 -5.87 -9.49 6.54
C VAL A 98 -5.68 -9.90 5.08
N PRO A 99 -6.70 -10.44 4.41
CA PRO A 99 -6.65 -10.65 2.96
C PRO A 99 -6.34 -9.35 2.23
N TYR A 100 -5.47 -9.42 1.21
CA TYR A 100 -5.11 -8.25 0.41
C TYR A 100 -6.31 -7.76 -0.41
N PRO A 101 -6.89 -6.59 -0.10
CA PRO A 101 -8.12 -6.16 -0.75
C PRO A 101 -7.83 -5.44 -2.08
N THR A 102 -8.76 -5.58 -3.01
CA THR A 102 -8.80 -4.80 -4.25
C THR A 102 -10.24 -4.46 -4.55
N SER A 103 -10.52 -3.23 -4.96
CA SER A 103 -11.84 -2.76 -5.36
C SER A 103 -11.80 -2.16 -6.77
N GLY A 104 -12.94 -2.17 -7.42
CA GLY A 104 -13.08 -1.64 -8.76
C GLY A 104 -14.52 -1.65 -9.24
N ARG A 105 -14.75 -0.91 -10.31
CA ARG A 105 -16.03 -0.85 -10.99
C ARG A 105 -16.11 -1.93 -12.06
N VAL A 106 -17.25 -2.60 -12.15
CA VAL A 106 -17.54 -3.56 -13.24
C VAL A 106 -17.68 -2.81 -14.56
N VAL A 107 -16.90 -3.22 -15.55
CA VAL A 107 -16.89 -2.67 -16.90
C VAL A 107 -17.13 -3.76 -17.94
N HIS A 108 -17.62 -3.36 -19.12
CA HIS A 108 -17.77 -4.30 -20.23
C HIS A 108 -16.38 -4.78 -20.71
N GLY A 109 -16.24 -6.10 -20.79
CA GLY A 109 -15.08 -6.78 -21.37
C GLY A 109 -15.45 -7.48 -22.68
N ASN A 110 -14.52 -8.29 -23.19
CA ASN A 110 -14.71 -9.04 -24.45
C ASN A 110 -15.69 -10.22 -24.33
N ALA A 111 -16.27 -10.45 -23.15
CA ALA A 111 -17.26 -11.50 -22.86
C ALA A 111 -16.86 -12.95 -23.23
N VAL A 112 -15.57 -13.22 -23.46
CA VAL A 112 -15.06 -14.55 -23.85
C VAL A 112 -15.42 -15.63 -22.83
N GLY A 113 -15.39 -15.33 -21.55
CA GLY A 113 -15.78 -16.27 -20.50
C GLY A 113 -17.26 -16.70 -20.58
N ARG A 114 -18.13 -15.83 -21.10
CA ARG A 114 -19.54 -16.15 -21.29
C ARG A 114 -19.77 -17.27 -22.30
N ASP A 115 -19.01 -17.23 -23.39
CA ASP A 115 -19.11 -18.23 -24.47
C ASP A 115 -18.55 -19.60 -24.02
N LEU A 116 -17.67 -19.58 -22.99
CA LEU A 116 -17.09 -20.79 -22.37
C LEU A 116 -17.92 -21.30 -21.17
N GLY A 117 -19.05 -20.67 -20.84
CA GLY A 117 -19.87 -21.06 -19.68
C GLY A 117 -19.40 -20.54 -18.34
N PHE A 118 -18.37 -19.67 -18.32
CA PHE A 118 -17.80 -19.03 -17.11
C PHE A 118 -17.87 -17.50 -17.24
N PRO A 119 -19.06 -16.89 -17.08
CA PRO A 119 -19.20 -15.45 -17.19
C PRO A 119 -18.31 -14.76 -16.14
N THR A 120 -17.51 -13.79 -16.57
CA THR A 120 -16.63 -13.01 -15.72
C THR A 120 -17.01 -11.54 -15.71
N ALA A 121 -16.93 -10.90 -14.55
CA ALA A 121 -16.97 -9.45 -14.40
C ALA A 121 -15.56 -8.88 -14.58
N ASN A 122 -15.39 -7.97 -15.53
CA ASN A 122 -14.13 -7.23 -15.70
C ASN A 122 -14.13 -6.04 -14.75
N LEU A 123 -13.04 -5.84 -14.02
CA LEU A 123 -12.91 -4.76 -13.05
C LEU A 123 -11.94 -3.70 -13.55
N GLU A 124 -12.41 -2.46 -13.60
CA GLU A 124 -11.58 -1.27 -13.64
C GLU A 124 -11.26 -0.86 -12.21
N LEU A 125 -9.97 -0.82 -11.85
CA LEU A 125 -9.55 -0.55 -10.48
C LEU A 125 -9.90 0.88 -10.07
N ASP A 126 -10.39 1.06 -8.83
CA ASP A 126 -10.65 2.38 -8.25
C ASP A 126 -9.35 3.17 -8.07
N GLU A 127 -8.25 2.47 -7.78
CA GLU A 127 -6.92 3.05 -7.61
C GLU A 127 -5.99 2.59 -8.76
N PRO A 128 -5.67 3.45 -9.74
CA PRO A 128 -4.85 3.07 -10.89
C PRO A 128 -3.45 2.55 -10.53
N LEU A 129 -2.92 2.96 -9.35
CA LEU A 129 -1.61 2.53 -8.85
C LEU A 129 -1.70 1.31 -7.92
N LYS A 130 -2.87 0.71 -7.78
CA LYS A 130 -3.03 -0.51 -6.97
C LYS A 130 -2.20 -1.64 -7.54
N LEU A 131 -1.33 -2.21 -6.71
CA LEU A 131 -0.53 -3.36 -7.09
C LEU A 131 -1.43 -4.60 -7.13
N LEU A 132 -1.61 -5.19 -8.30
CA LEU A 132 -2.19 -6.52 -8.44
C LEU A 132 -1.11 -7.59 -8.18
N PRO A 133 -1.50 -8.78 -7.70
CA PRO A 133 -0.60 -9.93 -7.66
C PRO A 133 -0.07 -10.29 -9.06
N ALA A 134 0.92 -11.19 -9.11
CA ALA A 134 1.39 -11.74 -10.38
C ALA A 134 0.24 -12.30 -11.23
N GLN A 135 0.45 -12.42 -12.53
CA GLN A 135 -0.53 -13.06 -13.42
C GLN A 135 -0.85 -14.47 -12.93
N GLY A 136 -2.14 -14.79 -12.89
CA GLY A 136 -2.59 -16.08 -12.41
C GLY A 136 -4.06 -16.07 -11.98
N VAL A 137 -4.52 -17.21 -11.51
CA VAL A 137 -5.87 -17.41 -11.00
C VAL A 137 -5.81 -17.56 -9.48
N TYR A 138 -6.67 -16.84 -8.78
CA TYR A 138 -6.71 -16.75 -7.32
C TYR A 138 -8.10 -17.07 -6.80
N ALA A 139 -8.17 -17.86 -5.74
CA ALA A 139 -9.38 -17.98 -4.94
C ALA A 139 -9.55 -16.72 -4.09
N VAL A 140 -10.72 -16.11 -4.16
CA VAL A 140 -10.99 -14.83 -3.51
C VAL A 140 -12.37 -14.82 -2.86
N TRP A 141 -12.57 -13.89 -1.94
CA TRP A 141 -13.88 -13.49 -1.49
C TRP A 141 -14.26 -12.20 -2.21
N CYS A 142 -15.39 -12.22 -2.93
CA CYS A 142 -15.92 -11.07 -3.64
C CYS A 142 -17.11 -10.50 -2.89
N GLN A 143 -17.06 -9.22 -2.56
CA GLN A 143 -18.20 -8.50 -2.02
C GLN A 143 -18.96 -7.83 -3.16
N THR A 144 -20.24 -8.15 -3.28
CA THR A 144 -21.15 -7.57 -4.28
C THR A 144 -21.78 -6.26 -3.77
N PRO A 145 -22.40 -5.42 -4.64
CA PRO A 145 -22.97 -4.13 -4.24
C PRO A 145 -24.06 -4.19 -3.16
N ASP A 146 -24.70 -5.34 -2.97
CA ASP A 146 -25.67 -5.62 -1.91
C ASP A 146 -25.00 -6.00 -0.58
N ASN A 147 -23.67 -5.84 -0.47
CA ASN A 147 -22.83 -6.19 0.67
C ASN A 147 -22.79 -7.69 1.02
N GLN A 148 -23.15 -8.57 0.09
CA GLN A 148 -23.00 -10.01 0.27
C GLN A 148 -21.58 -10.47 -0.13
N TRP A 149 -21.03 -11.45 0.61
CA TRP A 149 -19.75 -12.06 0.32
C TRP A 149 -19.92 -13.41 -0.35
N HIS A 150 -19.26 -13.60 -1.49
CA HIS A 150 -19.30 -14.83 -2.26
C HIS A 150 -17.90 -15.39 -2.46
N PRO A 151 -17.70 -16.72 -2.37
CA PRO A 151 -16.48 -17.31 -2.87
C PRO A 151 -16.42 -17.12 -4.38
N ALA A 152 -15.25 -16.74 -4.87
CA ALA A 152 -15.09 -16.39 -6.27
C ALA A 152 -13.69 -16.76 -6.77
N MET A 153 -13.51 -16.70 -8.07
CA MET A 153 -12.23 -16.88 -8.74
C MET A 153 -11.86 -15.59 -9.45
N ALA A 154 -10.65 -15.07 -9.15
CA ALA A 154 -10.11 -13.88 -9.80
C ALA A 154 -8.99 -14.28 -10.74
N ASN A 155 -9.05 -13.82 -11.99
CA ASN A 155 -7.97 -13.95 -12.97
C ASN A 155 -7.26 -12.60 -13.13
N VAL A 156 -5.97 -12.59 -12.80
CA VAL A 156 -5.07 -11.46 -13.07
C VAL A 156 -4.31 -11.76 -14.35
N GLY A 157 -4.51 -10.95 -15.36
CA GLY A 157 -3.90 -11.10 -16.67
C GLY A 157 -3.39 -9.78 -17.23
N THR A 158 -3.05 -9.77 -18.50
CA THR A 158 -2.71 -8.56 -19.26
C THR A 158 -3.59 -8.49 -20.50
N ARG A 159 -4.07 -7.29 -20.82
CA ARG A 159 -4.75 -7.03 -22.09
C ARG A 159 -3.75 -6.41 -23.06
N PRO A 160 -3.61 -6.94 -24.29
CA PRO A 160 -2.91 -6.24 -25.35
C PRO A 160 -3.68 -4.93 -25.62
N THR A 161 -3.03 -3.79 -25.44
CA THR A 161 -3.55 -2.50 -25.90
C THR A 161 -2.87 -2.09 -27.17
N PHE A 162 -3.59 -1.46 -28.10
CA PHE A 162 -3.06 -0.98 -29.38
C PHE A 162 -2.05 0.18 -29.24
N HIS A 163 -1.85 0.71 -28.03
CA HIS A 163 -0.91 1.77 -27.71
C HIS A 163 0.00 1.29 -26.56
N ASP A 164 1.18 0.84 -26.90
CA ASP A 164 2.42 0.69 -26.10
C ASP A 164 2.28 0.28 -24.61
N GLY A 165 1.65 -0.84 -24.34
CA GLY A 165 1.74 -1.42 -23.01
C GLY A 165 0.59 -2.36 -22.69
N SER A 166 0.91 -3.56 -22.24
CA SER A 166 -0.06 -4.49 -21.67
C SER A 166 -0.57 -3.92 -20.32
N SER A 167 -1.80 -3.44 -20.29
CA SER A 167 -2.44 -3.06 -19.03
C SER A 167 -2.84 -4.30 -18.24
N PRO A 168 -2.63 -4.32 -16.92
CA PRO A 168 -3.13 -5.42 -16.11
C PRO A 168 -4.66 -5.48 -16.19
N SER A 169 -5.19 -6.68 -16.30
CA SER A 169 -6.64 -6.95 -16.27
C SER A 169 -6.98 -7.77 -15.03
N LEU A 170 -8.12 -7.48 -14.45
CA LEU A 170 -8.69 -8.24 -13.36
C LEU A 170 -10.11 -8.66 -13.74
N GLU A 171 -10.34 -9.96 -13.77
CA GLU A 171 -11.61 -10.56 -14.07
C GLU A 171 -12.04 -11.44 -12.90
N VAL A 172 -13.32 -11.37 -12.50
CA VAL A 172 -13.86 -12.14 -11.38
C VAL A 172 -15.05 -12.96 -11.85
N HIS A 173 -15.05 -14.23 -11.49
CA HIS A 173 -16.13 -15.18 -11.67
C HIS A 173 -16.68 -15.61 -10.29
N LEU A 174 -18.02 -15.50 -10.10
CA LEU A 174 -18.74 -15.89 -8.89
C LEU A 174 -19.22 -17.33 -8.97
#